data_7f4b045a7a4307e5e8bd8e66529e16df
#
_entry.id   7f4b045a7a4307e5e8bd8e66529e16df
#
_cell.length_a   1.000
_cell.length_b   1.000
_cell.length_c   1.000
_cell.angle_alpha   90.00
_cell.angle_beta   90.00
_cell.angle_gamma   90.00
#
_symmetry.space_group_name_H-M   'P 1'
#
loop_
_entity.id
_entity.type
_entity.pdbx_description
1 polymer ?
#
loop_
_entity_poly.entity_id
_entity_poly.type
_entity_poly.pdbx_seq_one_letter_code
_entity_poly.pdbx_strand_id
1 'polypeptide(L)'
;MSDPHVVARLRAAGCVWAEDEAALLVAAAVSPDELESLVVRRVAGEPLETVLGWVEFLGRRLLVAPGVFVPRRRTELLARRALEHTRAVPAGHGRPVVVEMCCGVAPVAASLEGAHAEVHASDVSATALGCARSNAPSAALHLGDLYDALPTGLVGRVDVLAANAPYVPSDRVADMPPEARDHEPLVALDGGADGVDLHRRLAADAARWLAPGGVLLIETSPGQAGLTTGAMEAAGLATWVGTDDEVGGCVAVGVRPDGVSR
;
A
#
# COMPACT_ATOMS: atom_id res chain seq x y z
N MET A 1 22.10 -11.33 18.54
CA MET A 1 23.48 -11.34 18.04
C MET A 1 23.45 -11.92 16.64
N SER A 2 24.04 -11.23 15.68
CA SER A 2 24.12 -11.71 14.29
C SER A 2 25.19 -12.79 14.18
N ASP A 3 24.92 -13.86 13.43
CA ASP A 3 25.89 -14.89 13.10
C ASP A 3 26.88 -14.34 12.05
N PRO A 4 28.21 -14.29 12.34
CA PRO A 4 29.19 -13.72 11.42
C PRO A 4 29.25 -14.43 10.06
N HIS A 5 28.93 -15.72 10.01
CA HIS A 5 28.90 -16.50 8.78
C HIS A 5 27.71 -16.09 7.90
N VAL A 6 26.54 -15.91 8.51
CA VAL A 6 25.34 -15.39 7.80
C VAL A 6 25.60 -13.98 7.26
N VAL A 7 26.17 -13.08 8.08
CA VAL A 7 26.54 -11.72 7.67
C VAL A 7 27.46 -11.73 6.45
N ALA A 8 28.51 -12.58 6.46
CA ALA A 8 29.46 -12.66 5.34
C ALA A 8 28.76 -13.10 4.03
N ARG A 9 27.83 -14.04 4.10
CA ARG A 9 27.07 -14.51 2.93
C ARG A 9 26.14 -13.45 2.37
N LEU A 10 25.42 -12.74 3.24
CA LEU A 10 24.52 -11.64 2.85
C LEU A 10 25.29 -10.49 2.21
N ARG A 11 26.45 -10.11 2.76
CA ARG A 11 27.33 -9.10 2.16
C ARG A 11 27.84 -9.50 0.78
N ALA A 12 28.27 -10.75 0.64
CA ALA A 12 28.71 -11.29 -0.66
C ALA A 12 27.58 -11.27 -1.71
N ALA A 13 26.32 -11.37 -1.28
CA ALA A 13 25.14 -11.24 -2.14
C ALA A 13 24.70 -9.79 -2.38
N GLY A 14 25.39 -8.79 -1.80
CA GLY A 14 25.11 -7.36 -2.01
C GLY A 14 24.13 -6.75 -1.02
N CYS A 15 23.73 -7.46 0.06
CA CYS A 15 22.86 -6.91 1.09
C CYS A 15 23.56 -5.78 1.84
N VAL A 16 22.99 -4.57 1.80
CA VAL A 16 23.58 -3.37 2.41
C VAL A 16 23.49 -3.44 3.94
N TRP A 17 22.40 -3.96 4.48
CA TRP A 17 22.12 -4.07 5.93
C TRP A 17 22.33 -5.50 6.45
N ALA A 18 23.43 -6.14 6.02
CA ALA A 18 23.68 -7.57 6.25
C ALA A 18 23.66 -7.98 7.74
N GLU A 19 24.08 -7.11 8.67
CA GLU A 19 24.04 -7.37 10.09
C GLU A 19 22.63 -7.43 10.66
N ASP A 20 21.80 -6.45 10.28
CA ASP A 20 20.41 -6.34 10.72
C ASP A 20 19.58 -7.47 10.10
N GLU A 21 19.77 -7.74 8.80
CA GLU A 21 19.11 -8.84 8.10
C GLU A 21 19.50 -10.20 8.72
N ALA A 22 20.80 -10.42 9.00
CA ALA A 22 21.28 -11.65 9.66
C ALA A 22 20.63 -11.84 11.04
N ALA A 23 20.52 -10.76 11.83
CA ALA A 23 19.88 -10.82 13.14
C ALA A 23 18.39 -11.21 13.04
N LEU A 24 17.67 -10.68 12.04
CA LEU A 24 16.27 -11.03 11.79
C LEU A 24 16.11 -12.49 11.35
N LEU A 25 16.95 -12.97 10.43
CA LEU A 25 16.91 -14.37 9.96
C LEU A 25 17.23 -15.36 11.09
N VAL A 26 18.26 -15.06 11.91
CA VAL A 26 18.59 -15.88 13.09
C VAL A 26 17.46 -15.89 14.10
N ALA A 27 16.80 -14.76 14.32
CA ALA A 27 15.67 -14.67 15.25
C ALA A 27 14.39 -15.37 14.75
N ALA A 28 14.23 -15.49 13.44
CA ALA A 28 13.08 -16.14 12.82
C ALA A 28 13.21 -17.67 12.77
N ALA A 29 14.43 -18.18 12.61
CA ALA A 29 14.68 -19.61 12.45
C ALA A 29 14.50 -20.37 13.77
N VAL A 30 13.80 -21.50 13.73
CA VAL A 30 13.63 -22.42 14.89
C VAL A 30 14.63 -23.56 14.87
N SER A 31 15.40 -23.73 13.79
CA SER A 31 16.44 -24.75 13.65
C SER A 31 17.58 -24.26 12.73
N PRO A 32 18.78 -24.91 12.80
CA PRO A 32 19.87 -24.60 11.87
C PRO A 32 19.50 -24.84 10.39
N ASP A 33 18.74 -25.86 10.08
CA ASP A 33 18.31 -26.19 8.72
C ASP A 33 17.34 -25.13 8.17
N GLU A 34 16.46 -24.62 9.02
CA GLU A 34 15.57 -23.52 8.65
C GLU A 34 16.36 -22.24 8.44
N LEU A 35 17.32 -21.90 9.31
CA LEU A 35 18.20 -20.74 9.10
C LEU A 35 18.91 -20.83 7.76
N GLU A 36 19.48 -21.98 7.43
CA GLU A 36 20.13 -22.19 6.13
C GLU A 36 19.16 -21.97 4.97
N SER A 37 17.93 -22.48 5.07
CA SER A 37 16.89 -22.27 4.05
C SER A 37 16.55 -20.79 3.88
N LEU A 38 16.36 -20.03 4.97
CA LEU A 38 16.09 -18.59 4.92
C LEU A 38 17.25 -17.82 4.29
N VAL A 39 18.50 -18.14 4.68
CA VAL A 39 19.70 -17.49 4.14
C VAL A 39 19.87 -17.78 2.65
N VAL A 40 19.63 -19.01 2.19
CA VAL A 40 19.71 -19.37 0.76
C VAL A 40 18.70 -18.58 -0.06
N ARG A 41 17.46 -18.46 0.40
CA ARG A 41 16.41 -17.67 -0.26
C ARG A 41 16.81 -16.19 -0.35
N ARG A 42 17.30 -15.61 0.75
CA ARG A 42 17.72 -14.20 0.79
C ARG A 42 18.91 -13.92 -0.13
N VAL A 43 19.92 -14.79 -0.11
CA VAL A 43 21.09 -14.73 -1.00
C VAL A 43 20.71 -14.88 -2.49
N ALA A 44 19.64 -15.61 -2.78
CA ALA A 44 19.07 -15.72 -4.12
C ALA A 44 18.32 -14.46 -4.59
N GLY A 45 18.22 -13.40 -3.75
CA GLY A 45 17.61 -12.12 -4.09
C GLY A 45 16.15 -11.98 -3.67
N GLU A 46 15.56 -12.98 -2.99
CA GLU A 46 14.18 -12.87 -2.49
C GLU A 46 14.10 -11.75 -1.44
N PRO A 47 13.07 -10.86 -1.47
CA PRO A 47 12.91 -9.81 -0.46
C PRO A 47 12.94 -10.36 0.96
N LEU A 48 13.63 -9.67 1.88
CA LEU A 48 13.79 -10.11 3.26
C LEU A 48 12.43 -10.37 3.92
N GLU A 49 11.47 -9.49 3.70
CA GLU A 49 10.11 -9.57 4.26
C GLU A 49 9.38 -10.81 3.77
N THR A 50 9.55 -11.16 2.48
CA THR A 50 8.98 -12.38 1.89
C THR A 50 9.65 -13.64 2.47
N VAL A 51 10.97 -13.59 2.71
CA VAL A 51 11.71 -14.66 3.38
C VAL A 51 11.22 -14.86 4.80
N LEU A 52 11.02 -13.77 5.55
CA LEU A 52 10.54 -13.76 6.94
C LEU A 52 9.03 -14.06 7.05
N GLY A 53 8.26 -13.81 5.99
CA GLY A 53 6.81 -13.94 5.99
C GLY A 53 6.07 -12.74 6.60
N TRP A 54 6.76 -11.65 6.95
CA TRP A 54 6.15 -10.45 7.51
C TRP A 54 6.98 -9.19 7.19
N VAL A 55 6.31 -8.04 7.24
CA VAL A 55 6.91 -6.70 7.16
C VAL A 55 6.48 -5.88 8.37
N GLU A 56 7.38 -5.01 8.88
CA GLU A 56 7.00 -4.00 9.86
C GLU A 56 6.37 -2.78 9.18
N PHE A 57 5.20 -2.38 9.67
CA PHE A 57 4.48 -1.22 9.15
C PHE A 57 3.73 -0.51 10.29
N LEU A 58 4.08 0.75 10.57
CA LEU A 58 3.53 1.55 11.69
C LEU A 58 3.54 0.80 13.02
N GLY A 59 4.65 0.12 13.34
CA GLY A 59 4.84 -0.65 14.57
C GLY A 59 4.04 -1.95 14.66
N ARG A 60 3.45 -2.40 13.56
CA ARG A 60 2.74 -3.69 13.44
C ARG A 60 3.51 -4.62 12.51
N ARG A 61 3.42 -5.92 12.76
CA ARG A 61 3.86 -6.93 11.79
C ARG A 61 2.69 -7.32 10.91
N LEU A 62 2.84 -7.07 9.60
CA LEU A 62 1.88 -7.47 8.59
C LEU A 62 2.39 -8.73 7.89
N LEU A 63 1.53 -9.73 7.76
CA LEU A 63 1.80 -10.93 7.00
C LEU A 63 2.00 -10.60 5.53
N VAL A 64 3.05 -11.13 4.92
CA VAL A 64 3.31 -11.12 3.49
C VAL A 64 3.59 -12.53 3.00
N ALA A 65 3.42 -12.77 1.70
CA ALA A 65 3.65 -14.06 1.08
C ALA A 65 4.39 -13.88 -0.25
N PRO A 66 5.03 -14.93 -0.81
CA PRO A 66 5.57 -14.88 -2.16
C PRO A 66 4.51 -14.44 -3.19
N GLY A 67 4.92 -13.58 -4.13
CA GLY A 67 4.03 -13.08 -5.18
C GLY A 67 3.06 -11.98 -4.75
N VAL A 68 3.28 -11.35 -3.60
CA VAL A 68 2.58 -10.12 -3.20
C VAL A 68 3.54 -8.94 -3.14
N PHE A 69 3.00 -7.73 -3.32
CA PHE A 69 3.76 -6.49 -3.12
C PHE A 69 4.04 -6.29 -1.63
N VAL A 70 5.31 -6.02 -1.29
CA VAL A 70 5.71 -5.73 0.09
C VAL A 70 5.44 -4.25 0.39
N PRO A 71 4.65 -3.91 1.42
CA PRO A 71 4.43 -2.52 1.84
C PRO A 71 5.75 -1.77 2.08
N ARG A 72 5.85 -0.56 1.55
CA ARG A 72 7.05 0.28 1.70
C ARG A 72 6.88 1.29 2.83
N ARG A 73 7.98 1.68 3.46
CA ARG A 73 7.98 2.67 4.54
C ARG A 73 7.31 3.99 4.12
N ARG A 74 7.48 4.43 2.88
CA ARG A 74 6.84 5.65 2.36
C ARG A 74 5.29 5.59 2.36
N THR A 75 4.70 4.38 2.28
CA THR A 75 3.25 4.16 2.35
C THR A 75 2.68 4.48 3.73
N GLU A 76 3.52 4.58 4.76
CA GLU A 76 3.07 5.03 6.08
C GLU A 76 2.45 6.43 6.06
N LEU A 77 2.90 7.33 5.16
CA LEU A 77 2.27 8.64 4.99
C LEU A 77 0.82 8.49 4.53
N LEU A 78 0.56 7.62 3.54
CA LEU A 78 -0.80 7.34 3.07
C LEU A 78 -1.69 6.83 4.21
N ALA A 79 -1.20 5.87 4.99
CA ALA A 79 -1.94 5.30 6.13
C ALA A 79 -2.21 6.34 7.23
N ARG A 80 -1.22 7.19 7.57
CA ARG A 80 -1.39 8.28 8.53
C ARG A 80 -2.44 9.29 8.04
N ARG A 81 -2.41 9.69 6.76
CA ARG A 81 -3.39 10.58 6.16
C ARG A 81 -4.79 9.97 6.16
N ALA A 82 -4.91 8.69 5.81
CA ALA A 82 -6.19 7.99 5.87
C ALA A 82 -6.77 8.00 7.31
N LEU A 83 -5.94 7.72 8.31
CA LEU A 83 -6.35 7.76 9.72
C LEU A 83 -6.74 9.17 10.20
N GLU A 84 -5.98 10.20 9.79
CA GLU A 84 -6.26 11.62 10.11
C GLU A 84 -7.62 12.04 9.54
N HIS A 85 -7.88 11.78 8.25
CA HIS A 85 -9.16 12.10 7.62
C HIS A 85 -10.32 11.30 8.22
N THR A 86 -10.11 10.01 8.52
CA THR A 86 -11.13 9.18 9.20
C THR A 86 -11.54 9.77 10.54
N ARG A 87 -10.58 10.25 11.33
CA ARG A 87 -10.86 10.90 12.64
C ARG A 87 -11.50 12.28 12.52
N ALA A 88 -11.30 12.96 11.40
CA ALA A 88 -11.87 14.28 11.15
C ALA A 88 -13.33 14.24 10.71
N VAL A 89 -13.87 13.07 10.32
CA VAL A 89 -15.29 12.92 9.98
C VAL A 89 -16.15 13.26 11.22
N PRO A 90 -17.12 14.19 11.11
CA PRO A 90 -17.90 14.62 12.27
C PRO A 90 -18.70 13.47 12.89
N ALA A 91 -18.74 13.37 14.22
CA ALA A 91 -19.41 12.30 14.97
C ALA A 91 -20.92 12.13 14.64
N GLY A 92 -21.59 13.17 14.10
CA GLY A 92 -22.98 13.12 13.67
C GLY A 92 -23.23 12.38 12.34
N HIS A 93 -22.20 12.04 11.58
CA HIS A 93 -22.32 11.36 10.27
C HIS A 93 -22.37 9.82 10.37
N GLY A 94 -22.31 9.24 11.57
CA GLY A 94 -22.23 7.80 11.77
C GLY A 94 -20.79 7.28 11.77
N ARG A 95 -20.61 6.00 11.41
CA ARG A 95 -19.26 5.42 11.26
C ARG A 95 -18.65 5.87 9.92
N PRO A 96 -17.44 6.48 9.91
CA PRO A 96 -16.76 6.79 8.67
C PRO A 96 -16.58 5.54 7.80
N VAL A 97 -16.81 5.69 6.50
CA VAL A 97 -16.58 4.63 5.50
C VAL A 97 -15.23 4.84 4.86
N VAL A 98 -14.33 3.89 5.04
CA VAL A 98 -12.97 3.92 4.49
C VAL A 98 -12.78 2.79 3.50
N VAL A 99 -12.22 3.11 2.34
CA VAL A 99 -11.89 2.11 1.30
C VAL A 99 -10.40 2.19 0.98
N GLU A 100 -9.70 1.05 1.07
CA GLU A 100 -8.35 0.89 0.54
C GLU A 100 -8.43 0.16 -0.81
N MET A 101 -8.08 0.86 -1.90
CA MET A 101 -8.00 0.30 -3.25
C MET A 101 -6.57 -0.16 -3.55
N CYS A 102 -6.41 -1.18 -4.41
CA CYS A 102 -5.11 -1.79 -4.70
C CYS A 102 -4.40 -2.15 -3.39
N CYS A 103 -5.16 -2.76 -2.47
CA CYS A 103 -4.77 -2.85 -1.08
C CYS A 103 -3.57 -3.79 -0.83
N GLY A 104 -3.25 -4.69 -1.76
CA GLY A 104 -2.22 -5.69 -1.52
C GLY A 104 -2.50 -6.47 -0.24
N VAL A 105 -1.59 -6.38 0.71
CA VAL A 105 -1.74 -7.01 2.04
C VAL A 105 -2.50 -6.12 3.04
N ALA A 106 -3.14 -5.04 2.57
CA ALA A 106 -3.99 -4.09 3.30
C ALA A 106 -3.29 -3.31 4.44
N PRO A 107 -2.16 -2.63 4.19
CA PRO A 107 -1.45 -1.88 5.22
C PRO A 107 -2.25 -0.68 5.77
N VAL A 108 -3.04 0.00 4.93
CA VAL A 108 -3.88 1.12 5.38
C VAL A 108 -5.04 0.59 6.24
N ALA A 109 -5.76 -0.43 5.77
CA ALA A 109 -6.86 -1.02 6.53
C ALA A 109 -6.38 -1.59 7.87
N ALA A 110 -5.20 -2.25 7.89
CA ALA A 110 -4.57 -2.74 9.13
C ALA A 110 -4.26 -1.60 10.12
N SER A 111 -3.87 -0.42 9.63
CA SER A 111 -3.60 0.74 10.48
C SER A 111 -4.88 1.32 11.13
N LEU A 112 -6.05 0.99 10.57
CA LEU A 112 -7.37 1.40 11.06
C LEU A 112 -8.01 0.38 12.01
N GLU A 113 -7.35 -0.77 12.27
CA GLU A 113 -7.85 -1.75 13.22
C GLU A 113 -8.03 -1.13 14.63
N GLY A 114 -9.25 -1.25 15.13
CA GLY A 114 -9.68 -0.61 16.40
C GLY A 114 -10.20 0.83 16.23
N ALA A 115 -10.14 1.43 15.04
CA ALA A 115 -10.81 2.68 14.75
C ALA A 115 -12.33 2.45 14.65
N HIS A 116 -13.13 3.47 15.02
CA HIS A 116 -14.58 3.43 14.85
C HIS A 116 -14.93 3.76 13.38
N ALA A 117 -14.60 2.85 12.45
CA ALA A 117 -14.85 3.03 11.03
C ALA A 117 -15.43 1.74 10.39
N GLU A 118 -16.15 1.89 9.28
CA GLU A 118 -16.52 0.81 8.37
C GLU A 118 -15.42 0.73 7.32
N VAL A 119 -14.60 -0.33 7.36
CA VAL A 119 -13.39 -0.45 6.51
C VAL A 119 -13.61 -1.51 5.44
N HIS A 120 -13.31 -1.14 4.21
CA HIS A 120 -13.29 -2.01 3.04
C HIS A 120 -11.89 -1.99 2.41
N ALA A 121 -11.47 -3.12 1.84
CA ALA A 121 -10.22 -3.20 1.10
C ALA A 121 -10.42 -4.04 -0.16
N SER A 122 -9.88 -3.61 -1.29
CA SER A 122 -10.02 -4.31 -2.56
C SER A 122 -8.71 -4.47 -3.31
N ASP A 123 -8.55 -5.64 -3.95
CA ASP A 123 -7.40 -5.95 -4.79
C ASP A 123 -7.79 -6.97 -5.88
N VAL A 124 -7.06 -7.00 -6.99
CA VAL A 124 -7.20 -8.00 -8.05
C VAL A 124 -6.55 -9.34 -7.69
N SER A 125 -5.66 -9.36 -6.69
CA SER A 125 -4.89 -10.52 -6.26
C SER A 125 -5.57 -11.26 -5.10
N ALA A 126 -6.07 -12.45 -5.36
CA ALA A 126 -6.59 -13.33 -4.29
C ALA A 126 -5.51 -13.72 -3.27
N THR A 127 -4.25 -13.84 -3.70
CA THR A 127 -3.12 -14.14 -2.81
C THR A 127 -2.87 -12.98 -1.83
N ALA A 128 -2.88 -11.74 -2.33
CA ALA A 128 -2.73 -10.54 -1.51
C ALA A 128 -3.88 -10.42 -0.49
N LEU A 129 -5.13 -10.63 -0.93
CA LEU A 129 -6.30 -10.64 -0.03
C LEU A 129 -6.24 -11.77 1.00
N GLY A 130 -5.55 -12.87 0.70
CA GLY A 130 -5.25 -13.93 1.69
C GLY A 130 -4.44 -13.39 2.88
N CYS A 131 -3.41 -12.59 2.62
CA CYS A 131 -2.63 -11.90 3.64
C CYS A 131 -3.46 -10.80 4.32
N ALA A 132 -4.18 -9.99 3.54
CA ALA A 132 -5.01 -8.89 4.02
C ALA A 132 -6.05 -9.36 5.06
N ARG A 133 -6.62 -10.54 4.90
CA ARG A 133 -7.56 -11.15 5.86
C ARG A 133 -6.99 -11.31 7.26
N SER A 134 -5.70 -11.64 7.34
CA SER A 134 -5.00 -11.77 8.63
C SER A 134 -4.55 -10.41 9.17
N ASN A 135 -4.20 -9.48 8.30
CA ASN A 135 -3.67 -8.16 8.66
C ASN A 135 -4.76 -7.18 9.10
N ALA A 136 -5.93 -7.25 8.46
CA ALA A 136 -7.08 -6.39 8.71
C ALA A 136 -8.36 -7.23 8.87
N PRO A 137 -8.49 -8.01 9.97
CA PRO A 137 -9.58 -8.96 10.15
C PRO A 137 -10.97 -8.29 10.28
N SER A 138 -11.04 -7.01 10.64
CA SER A 138 -12.31 -6.26 10.71
C SER A 138 -12.73 -5.64 9.39
N ALA A 139 -11.85 -5.62 8.37
CA ALA A 139 -12.16 -5.07 7.06
C ALA A 139 -12.96 -6.04 6.19
N ALA A 140 -13.92 -5.49 5.43
CA ALA A 140 -14.59 -6.23 4.36
C ALA A 140 -13.69 -6.28 3.12
N LEU A 141 -13.29 -7.49 2.68
CA LEU A 141 -12.37 -7.69 1.57
C LEU A 141 -13.12 -7.99 0.27
N HIS A 142 -12.70 -7.37 -0.82
CA HIS A 142 -13.32 -7.46 -2.14
C HIS A 142 -12.28 -7.82 -3.21
N LEU A 143 -12.52 -8.92 -3.93
CA LEU A 143 -11.69 -9.34 -5.05
C LEU A 143 -12.24 -8.75 -6.34
N GLY A 144 -11.43 -7.99 -7.08
CA GLY A 144 -11.80 -7.43 -8.38
C GLY A 144 -11.03 -6.17 -8.73
N ASP A 145 -11.37 -5.57 -9.88
CA ASP A 145 -10.67 -4.40 -10.43
C ASP A 145 -11.32 -3.10 -9.95
N LEU A 146 -10.60 -2.35 -9.13
CA LEU A 146 -10.96 -1.03 -8.62
C LEU A 146 -12.42 -1.00 -8.11
N TYR A 147 -13.22 -0.04 -8.61
CA TYR A 147 -14.60 0.18 -8.18
C TYR A 147 -15.56 -0.97 -8.51
N ASP A 148 -15.25 -1.78 -9.53
CA ASP A 148 -16.09 -2.94 -9.90
C ASP A 148 -16.11 -4.02 -8.82
N ALA A 149 -15.09 -4.03 -7.95
CA ALA A 149 -15.03 -4.93 -6.80
C ALA A 149 -15.98 -4.50 -5.66
N LEU A 150 -16.34 -3.22 -5.58
CA LEU A 150 -17.02 -2.67 -4.42
C LEU A 150 -18.54 -2.88 -4.45
N PRO A 151 -19.17 -3.12 -3.29
CA PRO A 151 -20.62 -3.10 -3.17
C PRO A 151 -21.22 -1.75 -3.60
N THR A 152 -22.25 -1.78 -4.43
CA THR A 152 -22.94 -0.56 -4.89
C THR A 152 -23.55 0.28 -3.76
N GLY A 153 -23.80 -0.33 -2.60
CA GLY A 153 -24.26 0.36 -1.39
C GLY A 153 -23.26 1.37 -0.81
N LEU A 154 -22.00 1.39 -1.29
CA LEU A 154 -20.97 2.36 -0.89
C LEU A 154 -20.98 3.62 -1.77
N VAL A 155 -21.70 3.63 -2.89
CA VAL A 155 -21.78 4.80 -3.80
C VAL A 155 -22.26 6.03 -3.05
N GLY A 156 -21.46 7.11 -3.08
CA GLY A 156 -21.73 8.39 -2.44
C GLY A 156 -21.57 8.39 -0.91
N ARG A 157 -21.00 7.32 -0.32
CA ARG A 157 -20.84 7.15 1.13
C ARG A 157 -19.40 7.07 1.60
N VAL A 158 -18.43 6.98 0.69
CA VAL A 158 -17.02 6.81 1.06
C VAL A 158 -16.46 8.14 1.59
N ASP A 159 -16.06 8.16 2.84
CA ASP A 159 -15.44 9.34 3.46
C ASP A 159 -13.93 9.43 3.12
N VAL A 160 -13.26 8.29 3.08
CA VAL A 160 -11.83 8.19 2.75
C VAL A 160 -11.61 7.05 1.76
N LEU A 161 -11.08 7.37 0.59
CA LEU A 161 -10.60 6.40 -0.39
C LEU A 161 -9.08 6.54 -0.49
N ALA A 162 -8.34 5.52 -0.10
CA ALA A 162 -6.88 5.49 -0.12
C ALA A 162 -6.39 4.44 -1.13
N ALA A 163 -5.35 4.76 -1.89
CA ALA A 163 -4.75 3.84 -2.85
C ALA A 163 -3.23 4.01 -2.94
N ASN A 164 -2.51 2.90 -2.85
CA ASN A 164 -1.14 2.78 -3.36
C ASN A 164 -1.22 1.95 -4.65
N ALA A 165 -1.71 2.58 -5.72
CA ALA A 165 -1.83 1.93 -7.02
C ALA A 165 -0.46 1.84 -7.70
N PRO A 166 -0.22 0.83 -8.56
CA PRO A 166 0.99 0.74 -9.37
C PRO A 166 1.28 2.05 -10.12
N TYR A 167 2.51 2.58 -9.97
CA TYR A 167 2.88 3.87 -10.57
C TYR A 167 4.28 3.90 -11.21
N VAL A 168 4.91 2.74 -11.41
CA VAL A 168 6.16 2.68 -12.18
C VAL A 168 5.83 2.77 -13.67
N PRO A 169 6.42 3.72 -14.44
CA PRO A 169 6.28 3.70 -15.88
C PRO A 169 6.73 2.39 -16.49
N SER A 170 6.02 1.85 -17.49
CA SER A 170 6.26 0.53 -18.05
C SER A 170 7.69 0.34 -18.55
N ASP A 171 8.30 1.38 -19.15
CA ASP A 171 9.68 1.39 -19.64
C ASP A 171 10.74 1.45 -18.52
N ARG A 172 10.33 1.77 -17.28
CA ARG A 172 11.21 1.89 -16.11
C ARG A 172 11.17 0.66 -15.19
N VAL A 173 10.24 -0.28 -15.43
CA VAL A 173 10.15 -1.51 -14.62
C VAL A 173 11.45 -2.30 -14.67
N ALA A 174 12.12 -2.35 -15.82
CA ALA A 174 13.40 -3.04 -15.99
C ALA A 174 14.55 -2.40 -15.16
N ASP A 175 14.43 -1.12 -14.81
CA ASP A 175 15.42 -0.37 -14.02
C ASP A 175 15.21 -0.53 -12.51
N MET A 176 14.15 -1.21 -12.08
CA MET A 176 13.86 -1.40 -10.66
C MET A 176 14.91 -2.33 -9.99
N PRO A 177 15.08 -2.19 -8.66
CA PRO A 177 15.90 -3.13 -7.90
C PRO A 177 15.50 -4.58 -8.18
N PRO A 178 16.45 -5.52 -8.31
CA PRO A 178 16.17 -6.92 -8.64
C PRO A 178 15.15 -7.58 -7.70
N GLU A 179 15.19 -7.25 -6.40
CA GLU A 179 14.25 -7.75 -5.41
C GLU A 179 12.78 -7.47 -5.77
N ALA A 180 12.49 -6.24 -6.24
CA ALA A 180 11.13 -5.89 -6.66
C ALA A 180 10.82 -6.44 -8.05
N ARG A 181 11.74 -6.21 -9.02
CA ARG A 181 11.54 -6.58 -10.42
C ARG A 181 11.30 -8.08 -10.61
N ASP A 182 12.08 -8.92 -9.91
CA ASP A 182 12.13 -10.37 -10.14
C ASP A 182 11.20 -11.16 -9.20
N HIS A 183 10.75 -10.56 -8.08
CA HIS A 183 9.98 -11.25 -7.04
C HIS A 183 8.59 -10.67 -6.76
N GLU A 184 8.32 -9.42 -7.13
CA GLU A 184 6.99 -8.83 -6.99
C GLU A 184 6.19 -8.94 -8.29
N PRO A 185 4.86 -9.08 -8.23
CA PRO A 185 4.05 -9.25 -9.43
C PRO A 185 4.03 -7.96 -10.27
N LEU A 186 4.24 -8.09 -11.59
CA LEU A 186 4.25 -6.95 -12.51
C LEU A 186 3.00 -6.08 -12.39
N VAL A 187 1.83 -6.70 -12.18
CA VAL A 187 0.55 -5.99 -12.00
C VAL A 187 0.54 -5.06 -10.78
N ALA A 188 1.44 -5.25 -9.82
CA ALA A 188 1.58 -4.36 -8.65
C ALA A 188 2.63 -3.26 -8.86
N LEU A 189 3.35 -3.25 -9.98
CA LEU A 189 4.42 -2.31 -10.27
C LEU A 189 4.08 -1.39 -11.44
N ASP A 190 3.59 -1.95 -12.54
CA ASP A 190 3.38 -1.27 -13.82
C ASP A 190 2.16 -0.34 -13.77
N GLY A 191 2.42 0.96 -13.82
CA GLY A 191 1.42 2.03 -13.84
C GLY A 191 1.08 2.54 -15.24
N GLY A 192 1.53 1.86 -16.31
CA GLY A 192 1.32 2.29 -17.68
C GLY A 192 2.42 3.20 -18.23
N ALA A 193 2.17 3.85 -19.36
CA ALA A 193 3.18 4.56 -20.14
C ALA A 193 3.90 5.68 -19.35
N ASP A 194 3.18 6.46 -18.55
CA ASP A 194 3.73 7.50 -17.68
C ASP A 194 3.58 7.18 -16.17
N GLY A 195 3.13 5.95 -15.87
CA GLY A 195 2.99 5.43 -14.52
C GLY A 195 1.74 5.92 -13.77
N VAL A 196 0.80 6.62 -14.39
CA VAL A 196 -0.39 7.15 -13.69
C VAL A 196 -1.72 6.70 -14.30
N ASP A 197 -1.74 5.63 -15.09
CA ASP A 197 -2.96 5.14 -15.72
C ASP A 197 -4.01 4.71 -14.69
N LEU A 198 -3.60 4.00 -13.64
CA LEU A 198 -4.50 3.62 -12.55
C LEU A 198 -4.94 4.82 -11.70
N HIS A 199 -4.08 5.83 -11.51
CA HIS A 199 -4.46 7.07 -10.84
C HIS A 199 -5.57 7.80 -11.59
N ARG A 200 -5.51 7.84 -12.94
CA ARG A 200 -6.57 8.41 -13.78
C ARG A 200 -7.88 7.65 -13.64
N ARG A 201 -7.84 6.31 -13.64
CA ARG A 201 -9.02 5.46 -13.43
C ARG A 201 -9.63 5.67 -12.05
N LEU A 202 -8.81 5.72 -10.99
CA LEU A 202 -9.25 6.01 -9.64
C LEU A 202 -9.90 7.40 -9.54
N ALA A 203 -9.27 8.41 -10.11
CA ALA A 203 -9.78 9.79 -10.07
C ALA A 203 -11.12 9.94 -10.82
N ALA A 204 -11.25 9.32 -12.00
CA ALA A 204 -12.41 9.48 -12.88
C ALA A 204 -13.75 9.13 -12.20
N ASP A 205 -13.77 8.09 -11.39
CA ASP A 205 -14.96 7.63 -10.69
C ASP A 205 -15.07 8.11 -9.24
N ALA A 206 -14.00 8.70 -8.68
CA ALA A 206 -13.94 9.05 -7.26
C ALA A 206 -15.11 9.91 -6.79
N ALA A 207 -15.47 10.95 -7.55
CA ALA A 207 -16.57 11.85 -7.18
C ALA A 207 -17.93 11.15 -7.07
N ARG A 208 -18.13 10.02 -7.75
CA ARG A 208 -19.34 9.20 -7.63
C ARG A 208 -19.40 8.42 -6.32
N TRP A 209 -18.23 7.93 -5.85
CA TRP A 209 -18.15 7.06 -4.68
C TRP A 209 -17.96 7.81 -3.37
N LEU A 210 -17.22 8.92 -3.41
CA LEU A 210 -16.97 9.75 -2.22
C LEU A 210 -18.27 10.38 -1.73
N ALA A 211 -18.41 10.48 -0.42
CA ALA A 211 -19.39 11.36 0.24
C ALA A 211 -19.06 12.83 -0.06
N PRO A 212 -20.01 13.78 0.09
CA PRO A 212 -19.67 15.20 0.13
C PRO A 212 -18.61 15.48 1.19
N GLY A 213 -17.54 16.23 0.86
CA GLY A 213 -16.37 16.41 1.71
C GLY A 213 -15.43 15.21 1.83
N GLY A 214 -15.76 14.07 1.24
CA GLY A 214 -14.92 12.88 1.23
C GLY A 214 -13.64 13.06 0.42
N VAL A 215 -12.61 12.28 0.73
CA VAL A 215 -11.25 12.44 0.19
C VAL A 215 -10.76 11.22 -0.58
N LEU A 216 -10.06 11.48 -1.68
CA LEU A 216 -9.23 10.51 -2.42
C LEU A 216 -7.77 10.77 -2.08
N LEU A 217 -7.07 9.75 -1.59
CA LEU A 217 -5.65 9.77 -1.25
C LEU A 217 -4.91 8.77 -2.16
N ILE A 218 -3.96 9.24 -2.96
CA ILE A 218 -3.15 8.36 -3.81
C ILE A 218 -1.68 8.57 -3.51
N GLU A 219 -0.98 7.47 -3.12
CA GLU A 219 0.49 7.47 -3.07
C GLU A 219 1.05 7.69 -4.46
N THR A 220 2.05 8.56 -4.58
CA THR A 220 2.69 8.90 -5.86
C THR A 220 4.15 9.26 -5.64
N SER A 221 4.90 9.44 -6.72
CA SER A 221 6.23 10.04 -6.63
C SER A 221 6.15 11.56 -6.76
N PRO A 222 7.12 12.31 -6.21
CA PRO A 222 7.17 13.77 -6.41
C PRO A 222 7.13 14.18 -7.89
N GLY A 223 7.77 13.38 -8.77
CA GLY A 223 7.78 13.66 -10.23
C GLY A 223 6.45 13.43 -10.91
N GLN A 224 5.56 12.60 -10.35
CA GLN A 224 4.25 12.27 -10.92
C GLN A 224 3.09 12.96 -10.18
N ALA A 225 3.38 13.65 -9.07
CA ALA A 225 2.34 14.28 -8.25
C ALA A 225 1.45 15.25 -9.06
N GLY A 226 2.04 16.04 -9.97
CA GLY A 226 1.31 16.94 -10.86
C GLY A 226 0.38 16.22 -11.84
N LEU A 227 0.76 15.04 -12.35
CA LEU A 227 -0.09 14.22 -13.21
C LEU A 227 -1.27 13.64 -12.42
N THR A 228 -1.00 13.17 -11.21
CA THR A 228 -2.02 12.59 -10.32
C THR A 228 -3.04 13.65 -9.87
N THR A 229 -2.58 14.83 -9.40
CA THR A 229 -3.49 15.92 -9.03
C THR A 229 -4.27 16.45 -10.23
N GLY A 230 -3.62 16.57 -11.41
CA GLY A 230 -4.31 16.97 -12.64
C GLY A 230 -5.44 16.02 -13.04
N ALA A 231 -5.28 14.69 -12.84
CA ALA A 231 -6.35 13.72 -13.05
C ALA A 231 -7.49 13.91 -12.05
N MET A 232 -7.20 14.20 -10.78
CA MET A 232 -8.18 14.48 -9.74
C MET A 232 -8.94 15.78 -10.00
N GLU A 233 -8.25 16.84 -10.44
CA GLU A 233 -8.85 18.14 -10.80
C GLU A 233 -9.80 18.00 -12.00
N ALA A 234 -9.39 17.22 -13.02
CA ALA A 234 -10.24 16.93 -14.16
C ALA A 234 -11.53 16.18 -13.77
N ALA A 235 -11.51 15.44 -12.66
CA ALA A 235 -12.67 14.78 -12.05
C ALA A 235 -13.46 15.69 -11.07
N GLY A 236 -13.09 16.97 -10.95
CA GLY A 236 -13.80 17.96 -10.12
C GLY A 236 -13.44 17.94 -8.63
N LEU A 237 -12.31 17.32 -8.26
CA LEU A 237 -11.81 17.35 -6.89
C LEU A 237 -10.92 18.58 -6.64
N ALA A 238 -10.98 19.15 -5.43
CA ALA A 238 -10.01 20.14 -4.98
C ALA A 238 -8.74 19.44 -4.48
N THR A 239 -7.54 19.84 -4.98
CA THR A 239 -6.34 19.03 -4.77
C THR A 239 -5.22 19.76 -4.05
N TRP A 240 -4.36 18.96 -3.38
CA TRP A 240 -3.02 19.35 -2.92
C TRP A 240 -2.12 18.12 -2.81
N VAL A 241 -0.84 18.34 -2.54
CA VAL A 241 0.15 17.28 -2.32
C VAL A 241 0.68 17.37 -0.90
N GLY A 242 0.69 16.25 -0.18
CA GLY A 242 1.35 16.09 1.10
C GLY A 242 2.64 15.29 0.95
N THR A 243 3.71 15.73 1.60
CA THR A 243 4.99 15.03 1.65
C THR A 243 5.44 14.77 3.07
N ASP A 244 6.29 13.78 3.25
CA ASP A 244 6.98 13.48 4.51
C ASP A 244 8.38 12.99 4.17
N ASP A 245 9.39 13.83 4.46
CA ASP A 245 10.79 13.56 4.13
C ASP A 245 11.39 12.45 5.00
N GLU A 246 10.84 12.20 6.21
CA GLU A 246 11.33 11.17 7.13
C GLU A 246 11.11 9.76 6.56
N VAL A 247 9.95 9.54 5.96
CA VAL A 247 9.60 8.26 5.33
C VAL A 247 9.76 8.28 3.81
N GLY A 248 10.06 9.44 3.22
CA GLY A 248 10.13 9.64 1.77
C GLY A 248 8.77 9.51 1.09
N GLY A 249 7.70 9.83 1.80
CA GLY A 249 6.32 9.71 1.34
C GLY A 249 5.85 10.91 0.52
N CYS A 250 5.02 10.66 -0.49
CA CYS A 250 4.32 11.67 -1.29
C CYS A 250 2.90 11.17 -1.58
N VAL A 251 1.89 11.96 -1.21
CA VAL A 251 0.48 11.62 -1.38
C VAL A 251 -0.25 12.77 -2.05
N ALA A 252 -0.87 12.49 -3.20
CA ALA A 252 -1.83 13.39 -3.82
C ALA A 252 -3.18 13.25 -3.08
N VAL A 253 -3.77 14.37 -2.72
CA VAL A 253 -5.04 14.46 -2.00
C VAL A 253 -6.05 15.18 -2.86
N GLY A 254 -7.22 14.59 -3.07
CA GLY A 254 -8.35 15.20 -3.78
C GLY A 254 -9.60 15.19 -2.90
N VAL A 255 -10.21 16.32 -2.66
CA VAL A 255 -11.45 16.45 -1.87
C VAL A 255 -12.64 16.64 -2.79
N ARG A 256 -13.69 15.85 -2.60
CA ARG A 256 -14.96 16.11 -3.23
C ARG A 256 -15.58 17.36 -2.61
N PRO A 257 -15.85 18.45 -3.37
CA PRO A 257 -16.53 19.62 -2.83
C PRO A 257 -17.89 19.25 -2.25
N ASP A 258 -18.26 19.90 -1.15
CA ASP A 258 -19.64 19.88 -0.67
C ASP A 258 -20.53 20.43 -1.78
N GLY A 259 -21.54 19.67 -2.19
CA GLY A 259 -22.47 20.14 -3.19
C GLY A 259 -23.08 21.47 -2.72
N VAL A 260 -22.81 22.56 -3.47
CA VAL A 260 -23.51 23.81 -3.27
C VAL A 260 -24.98 23.49 -3.48
N SER A 261 -25.76 23.43 -2.41
CA SER A 261 -27.22 23.45 -2.51
C SER A 261 -27.61 24.68 -3.33
N ARG A 262 -28.00 24.46 -4.59
CA ARG A 262 -28.61 25.49 -5.41
C ARG A 262 -30.10 25.59 -5.04
#